data_490f9ed778edc64d89f94b590dc3f214
#
_entry.id   490f9ed778edc64d89f94b590dc3f214
#
_cell.length_a   1.000
_cell.length_b   1.000
_cell.length_c   1.000
_cell.angle_alpha   90.00
_cell.angle_beta   90.00
_cell.angle_gamma   90.00
#
_symmetry.space_group_name_H-M   'P 1'
#
loop_
_entity.id
_entity.type
_entity.pdbx_description
1 polymer ?
#
loop_
_entity_poly.entity_id
_entity_poly.type
_entity_poly.pdbx_seq_one_letter_code
_entity_poly.pdbx_strand_id
1 'polypeptide(L)'
;LNIHKLSVSFQGDYLFEKISFRLRGGDRVGLIGKNGAGKSTLLKLLSGDLEYTEGQIAQEKKDLMIGFLRQDIDFVLGRTILEEAYQAFVEIKALELQLENINVQLAERTDYESQVYHDLMVGLNEVQEQYEILGGYNYQGETEKILLGLGFKREDFYKLTDTFSGGWRMR
;
A
#
# COMPACT_ATOMS: atom_id res chain seq x y z
N LEU A 1 -8.55 -13.13 11.01
CA LEU A 1 -8.32 -13.93 9.80
C LEU A 1 -8.44 -15.39 10.14
N ASN A 2 -9.27 -16.14 9.43
CA ASN A 2 -9.51 -17.55 9.67
C ASN A 2 -9.13 -18.35 8.43
N ILE A 3 -8.19 -19.26 8.57
CA ILE A 3 -7.68 -20.13 7.51
C ILE A 3 -8.23 -21.54 7.75
N HIS A 4 -8.90 -22.09 6.73
CA HIS A 4 -9.55 -23.40 6.83
C HIS A 4 -9.13 -24.32 5.68
N LYS A 5 -8.51 -25.46 6.01
CA LYS A 5 -8.07 -26.52 5.09
C LYS A 5 -7.31 -26.00 3.86
N LEU A 6 -6.46 -25.00 4.06
CA LEU A 6 -5.69 -24.39 3.00
C LEU A 6 -4.65 -25.36 2.46
N SER A 7 -4.66 -25.57 1.15
CA SER A 7 -3.70 -26.42 0.43
C SER A 7 -3.11 -25.66 -0.75
N VAL A 8 -1.84 -25.88 -1.01
CA VAL A 8 -1.14 -25.35 -2.19
C VAL A 8 -0.32 -26.45 -2.83
N SER A 9 -0.50 -26.59 -4.14
CA SER A 9 0.28 -27.49 -4.98
C SER A 9 0.93 -26.74 -6.14
N PHE A 10 2.11 -27.20 -6.54
CA PHE A 10 2.82 -26.77 -7.73
C PHE A 10 3.10 -27.98 -8.60
N GLN A 11 2.70 -27.95 -9.86
CA GLN A 11 2.91 -29.04 -10.83
C GLN A 11 2.40 -30.42 -10.36
N GLY A 12 1.37 -30.42 -9.47
CA GLY A 12 0.78 -31.64 -8.94
C GLY A 12 1.31 -32.07 -7.57
N ASP A 13 2.42 -31.52 -7.10
CA ASP A 13 2.95 -31.81 -5.78
C ASP A 13 2.48 -30.79 -4.75
N TYR A 14 1.97 -31.27 -3.59
CA TYR A 14 1.55 -30.41 -2.51
C TYR A 14 2.76 -29.86 -1.75
N LEU A 15 2.86 -28.53 -1.64
CA LEU A 15 3.82 -27.86 -0.77
C LEU A 15 3.38 -27.96 0.69
N PHE A 16 2.07 -27.80 0.93
CA PHE A 16 1.38 -28.12 2.18
C PHE A 16 -0.09 -28.41 1.90
N GLU A 17 -0.69 -29.18 2.78
CA GLU A 17 -2.04 -29.72 2.61
C GLU A 17 -2.88 -29.49 3.87
N LYS A 18 -4.12 -29.00 3.67
CA LYS A 18 -5.19 -28.89 4.68
C LYS A 18 -4.79 -28.18 5.99
N ILE A 19 -3.89 -27.19 5.91
CA ILE A 19 -3.55 -26.41 7.09
C ILE A 19 -4.73 -25.53 7.53
N SER A 20 -4.94 -25.48 8.85
CA SER A 20 -6.01 -24.65 9.43
C SER A 20 -5.49 -23.96 10.67
N PHE A 21 -5.72 -22.65 10.77
CA PHE A 21 -5.38 -21.85 11.93
C PHE A 21 -6.16 -20.53 11.91
N ARG A 22 -6.13 -19.81 13.02
CA ARG A 22 -6.80 -18.53 13.17
C ARG A 22 -5.84 -17.49 13.72
N LEU A 23 -5.91 -16.27 13.17
CA LEU A 23 -5.21 -15.08 13.65
C LEU A 23 -6.24 -14.10 14.20
N ARG A 24 -6.07 -13.67 15.43
CA ARG A 24 -6.92 -12.70 16.11
C ARG A 24 -6.23 -11.34 16.19
N GLY A 25 -7.00 -10.29 16.45
CA GLY A 25 -6.42 -8.98 16.73
C GLY A 25 -5.46 -9.03 17.93
N GLY A 26 -4.27 -8.44 17.75
CA GLY A 26 -3.22 -8.42 18.76
C GLY A 26 -2.30 -9.66 18.79
N ASP A 27 -2.61 -10.73 18.06
CA ASP A 27 -1.72 -11.90 17.98
C ASP A 27 -0.37 -11.54 17.35
N ARG A 28 0.71 -12.09 17.94
CA ARG A 28 2.06 -12.06 17.37
C ARG A 28 2.49 -13.50 17.12
N VAL A 29 2.57 -13.89 15.85
CA VAL A 29 2.80 -15.26 15.43
C VAL A 29 4.13 -15.41 14.71
N GLY A 30 4.96 -16.36 15.15
CA GLY A 30 6.20 -16.75 14.47
C GLY A 30 5.97 -17.95 13.55
N LEU A 31 6.31 -17.81 12.26
CA LEU A 31 6.28 -18.91 11.29
C LEU A 31 7.65 -19.58 11.21
N ILE A 32 7.77 -20.78 11.71
CA ILE A 32 9.02 -21.53 11.81
C ILE A 32 9.00 -22.74 10.87
N GLY A 33 10.12 -23.07 10.28
CA GLY A 33 10.29 -24.24 9.41
C GLY A 33 11.59 -24.19 8.61
N LYS A 34 11.96 -25.32 8.01
CA LYS A 34 13.14 -25.44 7.13
C LYS A 34 13.00 -24.54 5.90
N ASN A 35 14.12 -24.26 5.22
CA ASN A 35 14.09 -23.61 3.92
C ASN A 35 13.34 -24.48 2.91
N GLY A 36 12.51 -23.89 2.07
CA GLY A 36 11.65 -24.63 1.15
C GLY A 36 10.33 -25.16 1.75
N ALA A 37 10.08 -25.04 3.06
CA ALA A 37 8.85 -25.53 3.69
C ALA A 37 7.58 -24.72 3.38
N GLY A 38 7.65 -23.74 2.47
CA GLY A 38 6.47 -22.97 2.07
C GLY A 38 6.15 -21.73 2.92
N LYS A 39 7.07 -21.28 3.82
CA LYS A 39 6.82 -20.12 4.68
C LYS A 39 6.47 -18.85 3.89
N SER A 40 7.31 -18.49 2.92
CA SER A 40 7.08 -17.31 2.06
C SER A 40 5.85 -17.49 1.16
N THR A 41 5.57 -18.72 0.74
CA THR A 41 4.37 -19.05 -0.03
C THR A 41 3.11 -18.83 0.81
N LEU A 42 3.10 -19.27 2.06
CA LEU A 42 1.98 -19.03 2.97
C LEU A 42 1.75 -17.54 3.19
N LEU A 43 2.80 -16.75 3.39
CA LEU A 43 2.67 -15.29 3.54
C LEU A 43 2.10 -14.63 2.27
N LYS A 44 2.54 -15.04 1.08
CA LYS A 44 1.99 -14.56 -0.19
C LYS A 44 0.52 -14.93 -0.40
N LEU A 45 0.08 -16.07 0.09
CA LEU A 45 -1.34 -16.46 0.08
C LEU A 45 -2.17 -15.59 1.01
N LEU A 46 -1.63 -15.30 2.20
CA LEU A 46 -2.32 -14.45 3.18
C LEU A 46 -2.41 -12.99 2.72
N SER A 47 -1.41 -12.50 1.96
CA SER A 47 -1.43 -11.15 1.36
C SER A 47 -2.29 -11.07 0.10
N GLY A 48 -2.68 -12.19 -0.49
CA GLY A 48 -3.40 -12.21 -1.76
C GLY A 48 -2.50 -12.14 -3.01
N ASP A 49 -1.18 -12.20 -2.84
CA ASP A 49 -0.21 -12.19 -3.96
C ASP A 49 -0.14 -13.54 -4.70
N LEU A 50 -0.75 -14.58 -4.13
CA LEU A 50 -0.78 -15.92 -4.70
C LEU A 50 -2.14 -16.56 -4.44
N GLU A 51 -2.61 -17.37 -5.39
CA GLU A 51 -3.83 -18.16 -5.25
C GLU A 51 -3.53 -19.52 -4.59
N TYR A 52 -4.48 -20.03 -3.82
CA TYR A 52 -4.41 -21.36 -3.21
C TYR A 52 -5.15 -22.38 -4.07
N THR A 53 -4.75 -23.66 -3.94
CA THR A 53 -5.36 -24.77 -4.71
C THR A 53 -6.69 -25.17 -4.08
N GLU A 54 -6.75 -25.30 -2.76
CA GLU A 54 -7.94 -25.71 -2.01
C GLU A 54 -8.01 -25.00 -0.66
N GLY A 55 -9.22 -24.92 -0.10
CA GLY A 55 -9.46 -24.35 1.22
C GLY A 55 -10.09 -22.98 1.18
N GLN A 56 -9.97 -22.23 2.27
CA GLN A 56 -10.57 -20.91 2.40
C GLN A 56 -9.76 -20.02 3.33
N ILE A 57 -9.62 -18.76 2.93
CA ILE A 57 -9.12 -17.67 3.78
C ILE A 57 -10.29 -16.71 4.01
N ALA A 58 -10.83 -16.69 5.23
CA ALA A 58 -11.95 -15.85 5.59
C ALA A 58 -11.51 -14.67 6.45
N GLN A 59 -11.91 -13.47 6.06
CA GLN A 59 -11.72 -12.24 6.84
C GLN A 59 -12.98 -12.00 7.67
N GLU A 60 -12.82 -11.77 8.97
CA GLU A 60 -13.94 -11.44 9.88
C GLU A 60 -14.44 -10.00 9.69
N LYS A 61 -13.58 -9.11 9.21
CA LYS A 61 -13.91 -7.73 8.83
C LYS A 61 -13.82 -7.59 7.33
N LYS A 62 -14.84 -7.01 6.71
CA LYS A 62 -14.90 -6.81 5.24
C LYS A 62 -13.74 -5.99 4.68
N ASP A 63 -13.20 -5.06 5.48
CA ASP A 63 -12.19 -4.09 5.04
C ASP A 63 -10.85 -4.30 5.77
N LEU A 64 -10.47 -5.58 6.00
CA LEU A 64 -9.18 -5.89 6.63
C LEU A 64 -8.04 -5.61 5.65
N MET A 65 -7.30 -4.55 5.89
CA MET A 65 -6.05 -4.28 5.17
C MET A 65 -4.95 -5.21 5.66
N ILE A 66 -4.30 -5.92 4.72
CA ILE A 66 -3.16 -6.79 4.99
C ILE A 66 -1.92 -6.17 4.36
N GLY A 67 -0.99 -5.68 5.19
CA GLY A 67 0.32 -5.24 4.75
C GLY A 67 1.28 -6.44 4.67
N PHE A 68 1.98 -6.58 3.57
CA PHE A 68 2.99 -7.62 3.37
C PHE A 68 4.34 -7.01 3.00
N LEU A 69 5.32 -7.12 3.90
CA LEU A 69 6.69 -6.72 3.61
C LEU A 69 7.40 -7.86 2.86
N ARG A 70 7.67 -7.65 1.58
CA ARG A 70 8.40 -8.61 0.75
C ARG A 70 9.88 -8.61 1.10
N GLN A 71 10.52 -9.76 0.96
CA GLN A 71 11.97 -9.91 1.18
C GLN A 71 12.77 -9.28 0.04
N ASP A 72 12.25 -9.36 -1.18
CA ASP A 72 12.81 -8.76 -2.38
C ASP A 72 11.86 -7.67 -2.86
N ILE A 73 12.32 -6.43 -2.86
CA ILE A 73 11.55 -5.27 -3.35
C ILE A 73 12.29 -4.76 -4.59
N ASP A 74 11.62 -4.80 -5.73
CA ASP A 74 12.08 -4.15 -6.95
C ASP A 74 11.75 -2.66 -6.87
N PHE A 75 12.76 -1.85 -6.63
CA PHE A 75 12.63 -0.40 -6.64
C PHE A 75 12.69 0.13 -8.08
N VAL A 76 11.83 1.08 -8.38
CA VAL A 76 11.93 1.83 -9.64
C VAL A 76 13.15 2.74 -9.55
N LEU A 77 14.09 2.57 -10.50
CA LEU A 77 15.30 3.38 -10.56
C LEU A 77 14.99 4.87 -10.80
N GLY A 78 15.82 5.73 -10.24
CA GLY A 78 15.75 7.17 -10.49
C GLY A 78 14.79 7.95 -9.59
N ARG A 79 14.16 7.31 -8.59
CA ARG A 79 13.37 7.99 -7.57
C ARG A 79 14.18 8.30 -6.33
N THR A 80 13.91 9.43 -5.71
CA THR A 80 14.40 9.77 -4.37
C THR A 80 13.68 8.93 -3.31
N ILE A 81 14.25 8.85 -2.09
CA ILE A 81 13.60 8.16 -0.96
C ILE A 81 12.20 8.71 -0.70
N LEU A 82 12.04 10.02 -0.73
CA LEU A 82 10.75 10.68 -0.48
C LEU A 82 9.73 10.36 -1.57
N GLU A 83 10.14 10.43 -2.84
CA GLU A 83 9.28 10.07 -3.97
C GLU A 83 8.84 8.61 -3.93
N GLU A 84 9.73 7.69 -3.54
CA GLU A 84 9.40 6.28 -3.40
C GLU A 84 8.43 6.06 -2.23
N ALA A 85 8.68 6.69 -1.08
CA ALA A 85 7.76 6.61 0.07
C ALA A 85 6.36 7.14 -0.25
N TYR A 86 6.26 8.19 -1.08
CA TYR A 86 4.96 8.74 -1.51
C TYR A 86 4.19 7.83 -2.47
N GLN A 87 4.82 6.79 -3.04
CA GLN A 87 4.09 5.81 -3.85
C GLN A 87 3.06 5.00 -3.04
N ALA A 88 3.21 4.94 -1.72
CA ALA A 88 2.22 4.30 -0.85
C ALA A 88 0.86 5.02 -0.82
N PHE A 89 0.81 6.30 -1.23
CA PHE A 89 -0.36 7.16 -1.14
C PHE A 89 -1.05 7.36 -2.51
N VAL A 90 -1.33 6.26 -3.20
CA VAL A 90 -1.90 6.28 -4.56
C VAL A 90 -3.22 7.07 -4.63
N GLU A 91 -4.11 6.87 -3.66
CA GLU A 91 -5.42 7.53 -3.61
C GLU A 91 -5.27 9.03 -3.37
N ILE A 92 -4.40 9.45 -2.44
CA ILE A 92 -4.13 10.86 -2.16
C ILE A 92 -3.57 11.54 -3.41
N LYS A 93 -2.62 10.91 -4.10
CA LYS A 93 -2.05 11.44 -5.34
C LYS A 93 -3.06 11.56 -6.47
N ALA A 94 -3.98 10.62 -6.57
CA ALA A 94 -5.07 10.71 -7.54
C ALA A 94 -5.99 11.91 -7.25
N LEU A 95 -6.28 12.16 -5.98
CA LEU A 95 -7.06 13.34 -5.58
C LEU A 95 -6.30 14.66 -5.80
N GLU A 96 -5.00 14.70 -5.54
CA GLU A 96 -4.15 15.87 -5.87
C GLU A 96 -4.25 16.24 -7.35
N LEU A 97 -4.15 15.23 -8.23
CA LEU A 97 -4.28 15.45 -9.68
C LEU A 97 -5.68 15.92 -10.06
N GLN A 98 -6.74 15.39 -9.43
CA GLN A 98 -8.12 15.85 -9.67
C GLN A 98 -8.31 17.29 -9.22
N LEU A 99 -7.81 17.68 -8.04
CA LEU A 99 -7.85 19.05 -7.54
C LEU A 99 -7.14 20.02 -8.48
N GLU A 100 -5.94 19.64 -8.95
CA GLU A 100 -5.19 20.44 -9.92
C GLU A 100 -5.98 20.64 -11.22
N ASN A 101 -6.53 19.56 -11.79
CA ASN A 101 -7.33 19.63 -13.01
C ASN A 101 -8.58 20.50 -12.86
N ILE A 102 -9.31 20.40 -11.75
CA ILE A 102 -10.48 21.23 -11.50
C ILE A 102 -10.07 22.71 -11.35
N ASN A 103 -9.00 22.98 -10.61
CA ASN A 103 -8.50 24.34 -10.43
C ASN A 103 -8.06 24.98 -11.77
N VAL A 104 -7.39 24.24 -12.65
CA VAL A 104 -7.02 24.71 -14.00
C VAL A 104 -8.27 25.05 -14.80
N GLN A 105 -9.28 24.15 -14.81
CA GLN A 105 -10.52 24.39 -15.53
C GLN A 105 -11.28 25.61 -15.00
N LEU A 106 -11.33 25.81 -13.68
CA LEU A 106 -11.96 26.99 -13.07
C LEU A 106 -11.21 28.28 -13.41
N ALA A 107 -9.87 28.26 -13.45
CA ALA A 107 -9.05 29.43 -13.75
C ALA A 107 -9.18 29.91 -15.21
N GLU A 108 -9.45 29.00 -16.15
CA GLU A 108 -9.62 29.32 -17.58
C GLU A 108 -11.03 29.79 -17.93
N ARG A 109 -11.99 29.67 -17.01
CA ARG A 109 -13.40 30.00 -17.29
C ARG A 109 -13.76 31.41 -16.84
N THR A 110 -14.62 32.05 -17.63
CA THR A 110 -15.20 33.36 -17.33
C THR A 110 -16.73 33.31 -17.21
N ASP A 111 -17.34 32.14 -17.42
CA ASP A 111 -18.78 31.93 -17.42
C ASP A 111 -19.28 31.48 -16.02
N TYR A 112 -19.03 32.30 -15.02
CA TYR A 112 -19.26 32.01 -13.58
C TYR A 112 -20.71 31.63 -13.23
N GLU A 113 -21.69 31.99 -14.05
CA GLU A 113 -23.10 31.68 -13.86
C GLU A 113 -23.53 30.41 -14.58
N SER A 114 -22.62 29.72 -15.29
CA SER A 114 -22.96 28.49 -16.02
C SER A 114 -23.14 27.30 -15.10
N GLN A 115 -23.97 26.35 -15.49
CA GLN A 115 -24.13 25.09 -14.78
C GLN A 115 -22.79 24.32 -14.70
N VAL A 116 -21.97 24.38 -15.73
CA VAL A 116 -20.67 23.72 -15.78
C VAL A 116 -19.72 24.30 -14.73
N TYR A 117 -19.70 25.64 -14.55
CA TYR A 117 -18.89 26.26 -13.49
C TYR A 117 -19.38 25.82 -12.11
N HIS A 118 -20.69 25.79 -11.90
CA HIS A 118 -21.28 25.34 -10.64
C HIS A 118 -20.93 23.88 -10.36
N ASP A 119 -21.03 22.99 -11.35
CA ASP A 119 -20.71 21.56 -11.19
C ASP A 119 -19.21 21.36 -10.86
N LEU A 120 -18.32 22.16 -11.45
CA LEU A 120 -16.88 22.14 -11.10
C LEU A 120 -16.64 22.58 -9.66
N MET A 121 -17.36 23.59 -9.15
CA MET A 121 -17.25 24.03 -7.76
C MET A 121 -17.76 22.98 -6.78
N VAL A 122 -18.85 22.29 -7.10
CA VAL A 122 -19.35 21.16 -6.30
C VAL A 122 -18.31 20.02 -6.29
N GLY A 123 -17.80 19.62 -7.46
CA GLY A 123 -16.76 18.60 -7.57
C GLY A 123 -15.49 18.97 -6.81
N LEU A 124 -15.07 20.24 -6.82
CA LEU A 124 -13.92 20.70 -6.03
C LEU A 124 -14.12 20.44 -4.54
N ASN A 125 -15.29 20.79 -4.00
CA ASN A 125 -15.58 20.58 -2.58
C ASN A 125 -15.60 19.08 -2.21
N GLU A 126 -16.20 18.24 -3.05
CA GLU A 126 -16.25 16.79 -2.83
C GLU A 126 -14.84 16.16 -2.82
N VAL A 127 -14.00 16.56 -3.77
CA VAL A 127 -12.62 16.06 -3.84
C VAL A 127 -11.78 16.58 -2.67
N GLN A 128 -11.97 17.84 -2.26
CA GLN A 128 -11.29 18.39 -1.07
C GLN A 128 -11.67 17.66 0.22
N GLU A 129 -12.95 17.36 0.40
CA GLU A 129 -13.42 16.61 1.57
C GLU A 129 -12.79 15.19 1.60
N GLN A 130 -12.76 14.50 0.48
CA GLN A 130 -12.12 13.20 0.38
C GLN A 130 -10.61 13.28 0.67
N TYR A 131 -9.93 14.28 0.13
CA TYR A 131 -8.50 14.52 0.37
C TYR A 131 -8.21 14.77 1.86
N GLU A 132 -9.06 15.53 2.55
CA GLU A 132 -8.94 15.77 3.99
C GLU A 132 -9.18 14.48 4.80
N ILE A 133 -10.24 13.72 4.48
CA ILE A 133 -10.58 12.46 5.15
C ILE A 133 -9.42 11.45 5.07
N LEU A 134 -8.75 11.38 3.93
CA LEU A 134 -7.58 10.51 3.72
C LEU A 134 -6.28 11.06 4.34
N GLY A 135 -6.32 12.24 4.95
CA GLY A 135 -5.15 12.87 5.58
C GLY A 135 -4.19 13.52 4.59
N GLY A 136 -4.68 13.94 3.42
CA GLY A 136 -3.88 14.51 2.35
C GLY A 136 -3.05 15.72 2.76
N TYR A 137 -3.51 16.51 3.72
CA TYR A 137 -2.73 17.65 4.23
C TYR A 137 -1.57 17.25 5.16
N ASN A 138 -1.56 16.02 5.68
CA ASN A 138 -0.62 15.59 6.71
C ASN A 138 0.31 14.45 6.26
N TYR A 139 0.00 13.74 5.17
CA TYR A 139 0.73 12.53 4.78
C TYR A 139 2.23 12.77 4.55
N GLN A 140 2.61 13.94 4.04
CA GLN A 140 4.01 14.29 3.81
C GLN A 140 4.79 14.37 5.14
N GLY A 141 4.23 15.08 6.13
CA GLY A 141 4.84 15.21 7.44
C GLY A 141 4.91 13.89 8.20
N GLU A 142 3.88 13.05 8.10
CA GLU A 142 3.88 11.72 8.70
C GLU A 142 4.91 10.80 8.02
N THR A 143 5.04 10.85 6.69
CA THR A 143 6.07 10.13 5.95
C THR A 143 7.47 10.53 6.40
N GLU A 144 7.76 11.83 6.52
CA GLU A 144 9.05 12.29 7.02
C GLU A 144 9.35 11.76 8.43
N LYS A 145 8.37 11.76 9.34
CA LYS A 145 8.53 11.20 10.69
C LYS A 145 8.86 9.72 10.65
N ILE A 146 8.18 8.95 9.79
CA ILE A 146 8.45 7.51 9.63
C ILE A 146 9.88 7.30 9.10
N LEU A 147 10.29 8.01 8.08
CA LEU A 147 11.64 7.92 7.52
C LEU A 147 12.72 8.26 8.56
N LEU A 148 12.52 9.31 9.35
CA LEU A 148 13.43 9.66 10.48
C LEU A 148 13.46 8.54 11.52
N GLY A 149 12.31 7.96 11.84
CA GLY A 149 12.19 6.81 12.76
C GLY A 149 12.91 5.56 12.27
N LEU A 150 12.99 5.36 10.96
CA LEU A 150 13.75 4.29 10.30
C LEU A 150 15.26 4.59 10.24
N GLY A 151 15.69 5.78 10.65
CA GLY A 151 17.10 6.17 10.76
C GLY A 151 17.63 6.94 9.55
N PHE A 152 16.80 7.32 8.58
CA PHE A 152 17.19 8.25 7.53
C PHE A 152 17.36 9.65 8.12
N LYS A 153 18.26 10.43 7.54
CA LYS A 153 18.40 11.85 7.85
C LYS A 153 17.62 12.68 6.84
N ARG A 154 17.26 13.92 7.17
CA ARG A 154 16.57 14.83 6.23
C ARG A 154 17.36 15.04 4.93
N GLU A 155 18.68 15.06 4.98
CA GLU A 155 19.56 15.16 3.81
C GLU A 155 19.50 13.94 2.89
N ASP A 156 19.01 12.79 3.38
CA ASP A 156 18.86 11.55 2.61
C ASP A 156 17.57 11.53 1.80
N PHE A 157 16.56 12.29 2.18
CA PHE A 157 15.24 12.27 1.57
C PHE A 157 15.24 12.56 0.06
N TYR A 158 16.16 13.40 -0.37
CA TYR A 158 16.32 13.81 -1.76
C TYR A 158 17.41 13.02 -2.51
N LYS A 159 18.04 12.03 -1.86
CA LYS A 159 18.99 11.13 -2.52
C LYS A 159 18.23 10.02 -3.24
N LEU A 160 18.78 9.60 -4.38
CA LEU A 160 18.21 8.48 -5.14
C LEU A 160 18.27 7.19 -4.33
N THR A 161 17.21 6.39 -4.39
CA THR A 161 17.12 5.07 -3.74
C THR A 161 18.27 4.15 -4.14
N ASP A 162 18.78 4.29 -5.38
CA ASP A 162 19.87 3.49 -5.93
C ASP A 162 21.21 3.70 -5.22
N THR A 163 21.39 4.84 -4.57
CA THR A 163 22.62 5.17 -3.84
C THR A 163 22.74 4.47 -2.50
N PHE A 164 21.66 3.83 -2.04
CA PHE A 164 21.61 3.14 -0.77
C PHE A 164 21.87 1.64 -0.90
N SER A 165 22.52 1.07 0.12
CA SER A 165 22.70 -0.38 0.18
C SER A 165 21.38 -1.14 0.26
N GLY A 166 21.33 -2.41 -0.14
CA GLY A 166 20.13 -3.25 -0.06
C GLY A 166 19.48 -3.24 1.33
N GLY A 167 20.27 -3.27 2.39
CA GLY A 167 19.76 -3.22 3.77
C GLY A 167 19.09 -1.88 4.14
N TRP A 168 19.56 -0.77 3.55
CA TRP A 168 18.90 0.52 3.72
C TRP A 168 17.62 0.62 2.91
N ARG A 169 17.63 0.09 1.68
CA ARG A 169 16.42 0.05 0.83
C ARG A 169 15.28 -0.79 1.41
N MET A 170 15.61 -1.79 2.24
CA MET A 170 14.63 -2.64 2.93
C MET A 170 14.03 -2.01 4.20
N ARG A 171 14.42 -0.82 4.59
CA ARG A 171 13.85 -0.05 5.70
C ARG A 171 12.67 0.79 5.27
#